data_3c4ce88d5dcfb81beec01a15fbf71227
#
_entry.id   3c4ce88d5dcfb81beec01a15fbf71227
#
_cell.length_a   1.000
_cell.length_b   1.000
_cell.length_c   1.000
_cell.angle_alpha   90.00
_cell.angle_beta   90.00
_cell.angle_gamma   90.00
#
_symmetry.space_group_name_H-M   'P 1'
#
loop_
_entity.id
_entity.type
_entity.pdbx_description
1 polymer ?
#
loop_
_entity_poly.entity_id
_entity_poly.type
_entity_poly.pdbx_seq_one_letter_code
_entity_poly.pdbx_strand_id
1 'polypeptide(L)'
;MIKSPFKWTTTWNGIILSDDNLILPNTWTITFDYNAIDDDLFRRDIAMQRLEYMFEEKFETSIWTNFSNPWVEILYEKMNTFIITLPAEPYDSLIASTALLKAQSITNGVFDFHSCSITSNLGYKVTNVIDIEEAVESNDSMYNEKFSDGPWYVRPDAGFTDILTTQDGDVTLIKDSKDWGDYNLNWDYYDDENIDSLEKYKHNNQKERWIPLIIKGGASDNED
;
A
#
# COMPACT_ATOMS: atom_id res chain seq x y z
N MET A 1 -14.73 -17.02 -19.09
CA MET A 1 -15.33 -15.68 -19.00
C MET A 1 -14.19 -14.75 -18.62
N ILE A 2 -13.79 -13.83 -19.51
CA ILE A 2 -12.72 -12.88 -19.20
C ILE A 2 -13.36 -11.88 -18.23
N LYS A 3 -12.99 -11.96 -16.94
CA LYS A 3 -13.36 -10.93 -15.96
C LYS A 3 -12.54 -9.68 -16.29
N SER A 4 -13.18 -8.56 -16.53
CA SER A 4 -12.46 -7.29 -16.64
C SER A 4 -11.75 -7.01 -15.29
N PRO A 5 -10.50 -6.59 -15.29
CA PRO A 5 -9.80 -6.26 -14.05
C PRO A 5 -10.53 -5.11 -13.34
N PHE A 6 -10.49 -5.14 -12.02
CA PHE A 6 -10.92 -4.02 -11.21
C PHE A 6 -9.83 -2.95 -11.19
N LYS A 7 -10.24 -1.71 -10.96
CA LYS A 7 -9.33 -0.60 -10.73
C LYS A 7 -9.62 0.06 -9.41
N TRP A 8 -8.59 0.30 -8.64
CA TRP A 8 -8.66 1.08 -7.42
C TRP A 8 -7.67 2.23 -7.49
N THR A 9 -8.14 3.44 -7.23
CA THR A 9 -7.31 4.66 -7.31
C THR A 9 -7.33 5.35 -5.97
N THR A 10 -6.15 5.73 -5.50
CA THR A 10 -5.97 6.52 -4.29
C THR A 10 -4.94 7.62 -4.50
N THR A 11 -4.98 8.63 -3.64
CA THR A 11 -4.08 9.79 -3.68
C THR A 11 -3.62 10.11 -2.26
N TRP A 12 -2.33 10.37 -2.10
CA TRP A 12 -1.79 10.83 -0.82
C TRP A 12 -0.81 11.97 -1.01
N ASN A 13 -0.64 12.75 0.06
CA ASN A 13 0.36 13.79 0.15
C ASN A 13 1.50 13.33 1.05
N GLY A 14 2.71 13.71 0.73
CA GLY A 14 3.87 13.38 1.53
C GLY A 14 5.07 14.27 1.22
N ILE A 15 6.19 13.92 1.79
CA ILE A 15 7.46 14.63 1.64
C ILE A 15 8.51 13.63 1.19
N ILE A 16 9.28 13.97 0.17
CA ILE A 16 10.53 13.27 -0.15
C ILE A 16 11.65 13.95 0.63
N LEU A 17 12.41 13.18 1.38
CA LEU A 17 13.71 13.56 1.87
C LEU A 17 14.76 12.90 0.98
N SER A 18 15.39 13.69 0.11
CA SER A 18 16.35 13.21 -0.87
C SER A 18 17.71 12.90 -0.24
N ASP A 19 18.55 12.16 -0.94
CA ASP A 19 19.93 11.87 -0.55
C ASP A 19 20.79 13.17 -0.46
N ASP A 20 20.41 14.20 -1.20
CA ASP A 20 21.00 15.56 -1.12
C ASP A 20 20.43 16.40 0.05
N ASN A 21 19.65 15.81 0.94
CA ASN A 21 18.98 16.45 2.07
C ASN A 21 17.96 17.54 1.67
N LEU A 22 17.40 17.45 0.49
CA LEU A 22 16.30 18.32 0.06
C LEU A 22 14.98 17.79 0.62
N ILE A 23 14.14 18.70 1.08
CA ILE A 23 12.78 18.42 1.55
C ILE A 23 11.82 18.84 0.45
N LEU A 24 11.20 17.87 -0.20
CA LEU A 24 10.40 18.08 -1.40
C LEU A 24 8.95 17.58 -1.15
N PRO A 25 8.00 18.50 -0.87
CA PRO A 25 6.58 18.12 -0.80
C PRO A 25 6.10 17.57 -2.14
N ASN A 26 5.34 16.48 -2.09
CA ASN A 26 4.79 15.86 -3.29
C ASN A 26 3.37 15.33 -3.03
N THR A 27 2.63 15.15 -4.11
CA THR A 27 1.34 14.46 -4.11
C THR A 27 1.41 13.37 -5.16
N TRP A 28 1.06 12.16 -4.78
CA TRP A 28 0.99 11.01 -5.68
C TRP A 28 -0.45 10.57 -5.87
N THR A 29 -0.76 10.19 -7.09
CA THR A 29 -1.99 9.46 -7.42
C THR A 29 -1.58 8.14 -8.04
N ILE A 30 -2.04 7.03 -7.47
CA ILE A 30 -1.78 5.70 -7.96
C ILE A 30 -3.10 4.98 -8.30
N THR A 31 -3.08 4.24 -9.39
CA THR A 31 -4.19 3.36 -9.78
C THR A 31 -3.66 1.95 -9.94
N PHE A 32 -4.28 1.02 -9.24
CA PHE A 32 -3.97 -0.42 -9.31
C PHE A 32 -4.97 -1.12 -10.20
N ASP A 33 -4.48 -2.04 -11.02
CA ASP A 33 -5.27 -2.99 -11.81
C ASP A 33 -5.15 -4.38 -11.17
N TYR A 34 -6.30 -5.00 -10.80
CA TYR A 34 -6.29 -6.27 -10.07
C TYR A 34 -7.54 -7.11 -10.37
N ASN A 35 -7.44 -8.42 -10.10
CA ASN A 35 -8.57 -9.33 -10.08
C ASN A 35 -8.90 -9.75 -8.65
N ALA A 36 -10.17 -9.92 -8.33
CA ALA A 36 -10.57 -10.59 -7.09
C ALA A 36 -10.55 -12.11 -7.33
N ILE A 37 -9.69 -12.82 -6.59
CA ILE A 37 -9.55 -14.28 -6.70
C ILE A 37 -10.44 -14.98 -5.69
N ASP A 38 -10.43 -14.52 -4.45
CA ASP A 38 -11.26 -15.06 -3.38
C ASP A 38 -12.72 -14.63 -3.56
N ASP A 39 -13.66 -15.58 -3.46
CA ASP A 39 -15.09 -15.30 -3.58
C ASP A 39 -15.74 -14.91 -2.24
N ASP A 40 -15.02 -15.02 -1.13
CA ASP A 40 -15.47 -14.60 0.18
C ASP A 40 -15.53 -13.07 0.27
N LEU A 41 -16.75 -12.54 0.34
CA LEU A 41 -16.98 -11.10 0.39
C LEU A 41 -16.39 -10.44 1.64
N PHE A 42 -16.35 -11.20 2.72
CA PHE A 42 -15.78 -10.72 3.98
C PHE A 42 -14.26 -10.55 3.87
N ARG A 43 -13.56 -11.56 3.37
CA ARG A 43 -12.12 -11.47 3.14
C ARG A 43 -11.77 -10.36 2.13
N ARG A 44 -12.60 -10.14 1.12
CA ARG A 44 -12.45 -9.00 0.21
C ARG A 44 -12.60 -7.65 0.93
N ASP A 45 -13.55 -7.53 1.87
CA ASP A 45 -13.74 -6.30 2.64
C ASP A 45 -12.53 -6.02 3.54
N ILE A 46 -12.02 -7.03 4.25
CA ILE A 46 -10.77 -6.90 5.02
C ILE A 46 -9.58 -6.52 4.14
N ALA A 47 -9.43 -7.15 2.98
CA ALA A 47 -8.36 -6.82 2.04
C ALA A 47 -8.43 -5.35 1.58
N MET A 48 -9.62 -4.84 1.27
CA MET A 48 -9.82 -3.43 0.92
C MET A 48 -9.50 -2.50 2.09
N GLN A 49 -9.95 -2.83 3.30
CA GLN A 49 -9.65 -2.04 4.50
C GLN A 49 -8.14 -1.99 4.80
N ARG A 50 -7.39 -3.07 4.55
CA ARG A 50 -5.92 -3.07 4.65
C ARG A 50 -5.28 -2.14 3.62
N LEU A 51 -5.79 -2.12 2.38
CA LEU A 51 -5.33 -1.19 1.35
C LEU A 51 -5.62 0.27 1.75
N GLU A 52 -6.87 0.58 2.14
CA GLU A 52 -7.27 1.91 2.61
C GLU A 52 -6.39 2.36 3.79
N TYR A 53 -6.22 1.51 4.81
CA TYR A 53 -5.35 1.79 5.95
C TYR A 53 -3.91 2.12 5.54
N MET A 54 -3.32 1.32 4.67
CA MET A 54 -1.94 1.52 4.24
C MET A 54 -1.77 2.78 3.40
N PHE A 55 -2.61 2.94 2.37
CA PHE A 55 -2.41 3.98 1.35
C PHE A 55 -3.08 5.31 1.71
N GLU A 56 -4.19 5.31 2.45
CA GLU A 56 -4.93 6.52 2.77
C GLU A 56 -4.64 7.04 4.18
N GLU A 57 -4.20 6.17 5.11
CA GLU A 57 -3.86 6.61 6.47
C GLU A 57 -2.35 6.69 6.71
N LYS A 58 -1.56 5.66 6.30
CA LYS A 58 -0.14 5.59 6.63
C LYS A 58 0.74 6.34 5.64
N PHE A 59 0.37 6.33 4.37
CA PHE A 59 1.11 7.08 3.35
C PHE A 59 0.78 8.58 3.38
N GLU A 60 -0.42 8.95 3.86
CA GLU A 60 -0.78 10.36 4.01
C GLU A 60 0.12 11.07 5.02
N THR A 61 0.66 12.21 4.65
CA THR A 61 1.60 13.04 5.45
C THR A 61 2.91 12.34 5.85
N SER A 62 3.29 11.25 5.17
CA SER A 62 4.53 10.51 5.44
C SER A 62 5.77 11.17 4.83
N ILE A 63 6.94 10.78 5.36
CA ILE A 63 8.25 11.13 4.80
C ILE A 63 8.79 9.91 4.08
N TRP A 64 9.09 10.06 2.80
CA TRP A 64 9.67 9.05 1.94
C TRP A 64 11.16 9.31 1.77
N THR A 65 12.00 8.32 2.03
CA THR A 65 13.44 8.48 1.96
C THR A 65 14.14 7.16 1.69
N ASN A 66 15.40 7.23 1.30
CA ASN A 66 16.27 6.06 1.23
C ASN A 66 16.55 5.54 2.66
N PHE A 67 16.45 4.22 2.89
CA PHE A 67 16.73 3.61 4.20
C PHE A 67 18.16 3.85 4.71
N SER A 68 19.12 4.12 3.83
CA SER A 68 20.50 4.48 4.19
C SER A 68 20.72 5.97 4.46
N ASN A 69 19.69 6.80 4.33
CA ASN A 69 19.79 8.23 4.64
C ASN A 69 20.10 8.42 6.13
N PRO A 70 21.16 9.17 6.49
CA PRO A 70 21.62 9.31 7.87
C PRO A 70 20.59 9.98 8.81
N TRP A 71 19.56 10.62 8.27
CA TRP A 71 18.52 11.26 9.07
C TRP A 71 17.39 10.29 9.47
N VAL A 72 17.30 9.09 8.87
CA VAL A 72 16.20 8.15 9.11
C VAL A 72 16.02 7.83 10.59
N GLU A 73 17.12 7.47 11.28
CA GLU A 73 17.08 7.12 12.70
C GLU A 73 16.61 8.29 13.56
N ILE A 74 17.15 9.49 13.30
CA ILE A 74 16.78 10.72 14.03
C ILE A 74 15.33 11.09 13.79
N LEU A 75 14.86 10.99 12.55
CA LEU A 75 13.48 11.30 12.21
C LEU A 75 12.52 10.31 12.88
N TYR A 76 12.86 9.02 12.85
CA TYR A 76 12.06 7.97 13.47
C TYR A 76 11.92 8.16 14.98
N GLU A 77 13.01 8.55 15.66
CA GLU A 77 12.99 8.78 17.10
C GLU A 77 12.30 10.10 17.53
N LYS A 78 12.41 11.16 16.73
CA LYS A 78 12.06 12.53 17.13
C LYS A 78 10.77 13.05 16.51
N MET A 79 10.34 12.50 15.41
CA MET A 79 9.15 12.97 14.70
C MET A 79 7.95 12.04 14.95
N ASN A 80 6.79 12.64 15.18
CA ASN A 80 5.52 11.91 15.28
C ASN A 80 4.86 11.86 13.90
N THR A 81 5.61 11.38 12.90
CA THR A 81 5.11 11.16 11.54
C THR A 81 5.59 9.82 11.02
N PHE A 82 4.92 9.30 10.00
CA PHE A 82 5.31 8.05 9.39
C PHE A 82 6.51 8.26 8.46
N ILE A 83 7.51 7.40 8.60
CA ILE A 83 8.69 7.42 7.75
C ILE A 83 8.68 6.14 6.93
N ILE A 84 8.64 6.30 5.62
CA ILE A 84 8.62 5.21 4.67
C ILE A 84 9.98 5.12 4.02
N THR A 85 10.66 4.01 4.22
CA THR A 85 12.01 3.81 3.74
C THR A 85 12.05 2.97 2.48
N LEU A 86 12.83 3.37 1.52
CA LEU A 86 13.03 2.70 0.24
C LEU A 86 14.49 2.26 0.06
N PRO A 87 14.77 1.28 -0.81
CA PRO A 87 16.14 0.81 -1.03
C PRO A 87 17.04 1.81 -1.78
N ALA A 88 16.45 2.83 -2.37
CA ALA A 88 17.13 3.90 -3.09
C ALA A 88 16.35 5.21 -2.96
N GLU A 89 16.79 6.24 -3.67
CA GLU A 89 16.11 7.53 -3.78
C GLU A 89 14.62 7.34 -4.19
N PRO A 90 13.66 8.06 -3.55
CA PRO A 90 12.22 7.91 -3.80
C PRO A 90 11.77 8.48 -5.17
N TYR A 91 12.06 7.76 -6.25
CA TYR A 91 11.50 8.07 -7.57
C TYR A 91 10.11 7.45 -7.75
N ASP A 92 9.28 8.05 -8.58
CA ASP A 92 7.92 7.58 -8.84
C ASP A 92 7.85 6.10 -9.24
N SER A 93 8.76 5.61 -10.07
CA SER A 93 8.82 4.21 -10.47
C SER A 93 9.11 3.26 -9.29
N LEU A 94 10.03 3.64 -8.40
CA LEU A 94 10.35 2.85 -7.21
C LEU A 94 9.19 2.86 -6.22
N ILE A 95 8.55 4.01 -6.01
CA ILE A 95 7.34 4.13 -5.18
C ILE A 95 6.22 3.26 -5.75
N ALA A 96 6.02 3.25 -7.08
CA ALA A 96 5.03 2.41 -7.74
C ALA A 96 5.31 0.91 -7.53
N SER A 97 6.56 0.48 -7.74
CA SER A 97 6.97 -0.92 -7.55
C SER A 97 6.75 -1.38 -6.12
N THR A 98 7.20 -0.59 -5.14
CA THR A 98 7.05 -0.93 -3.71
C THR A 98 5.58 -0.90 -3.27
N ALA A 99 4.79 0.05 -3.77
CA ALA A 99 3.35 0.13 -3.51
C ALA A 99 2.61 -1.09 -4.08
N LEU A 100 2.93 -1.51 -5.31
CA LEU A 100 2.33 -2.67 -5.97
C LEU A 100 2.61 -3.96 -5.20
N LEU A 101 3.87 -4.17 -4.80
CA LEU A 101 4.29 -5.33 -4.00
C LEU A 101 3.64 -5.33 -2.61
N LYS A 102 3.53 -4.17 -1.97
CA LYS A 102 2.84 -4.05 -0.68
C LYS A 102 1.36 -4.39 -0.82
N ALA A 103 0.68 -3.85 -1.83
CA ALA A 103 -0.72 -4.17 -2.10
C ALA A 103 -0.93 -5.68 -2.28
N GLN A 104 -0.07 -6.34 -3.07
CA GLN A 104 -0.10 -7.79 -3.27
C GLN A 104 0.12 -8.56 -1.95
N SER A 105 1.09 -8.14 -1.14
CA SER A 105 1.46 -8.86 0.08
C SER A 105 0.39 -8.76 1.18
N ILE A 106 -0.18 -7.57 1.43
CA ILE A 106 -1.13 -7.36 2.52
C ILE A 106 -2.53 -7.93 2.23
N THR A 107 -2.87 -8.13 0.96
CA THR A 107 -4.13 -8.76 0.56
C THR A 107 -4.09 -10.28 0.56
N ASN A 108 -2.90 -10.87 0.74
CA ASN A 108 -2.67 -12.30 0.99
C ASN A 108 -3.45 -13.23 0.03
N GLY A 109 -3.39 -12.95 -1.26
CA GLY A 109 -4.03 -13.76 -2.30
C GLY A 109 -5.54 -13.60 -2.45
N VAL A 110 -6.15 -12.64 -1.76
CA VAL A 110 -7.56 -12.26 -1.97
C VAL A 110 -7.70 -11.49 -3.28
N PHE A 111 -6.74 -10.61 -3.55
CA PHE A 111 -6.60 -9.88 -4.80
C PHE A 111 -5.30 -10.27 -5.50
N ASP A 112 -5.36 -10.32 -6.83
CA ASP A 112 -4.22 -10.55 -7.71
C ASP A 112 -3.96 -9.27 -8.50
N PHE A 113 -2.89 -8.58 -8.14
CA PHE A 113 -2.52 -7.32 -8.76
C PHE A 113 -1.66 -7.59 -9.99
N HIS A 114 -1.97 -6.92 -11.09
CA HIS A 114 -1.26 -7.08 -12.37
C HIS A 114 -0.30 -5.93 -12.63
N SER A 115 -0.76 -4.73 -12.35
CA SER A 115 0.01 -3.51 -12.62
C SER A 115 -0.48 -2.36 -11.76
N CYS A 116 0.31 -1.31 -11.71
CA CYS A 116 -0.14 -0.01 -11.25
C CYS A 116 0.36 1.11 -12.16
N SER A 117 -0.34 2.24 -12.11
CA SER A 117 0.11 3.47 -12.73
C SER A 117 0.17 4.58 -11.69
N ILE A 118 1.27 5.32 -11.66
CA ILE A 118 1.49 6.41 -10.72
C ILE A 118 1.78 7.72 -11.44
N THR A 119 1.27 8.81 -10.88
CA THR A 119 1.61 10.18 -11.28
C THR A 119 1.94 10.99 -10.04
N SER A 120 2.84 11.96 -10.17
CA SER A 120 3.16 12.87 -9.08
C SER A 120 3.34 14.32 -9.56
N ASN A 121 3.29 15.26 -8.60
CA ASN A 121 3.53 16.66 -8.91
C ASN A 121 4.99 16.92 -9.28
N LEU A 122 5.94 16.29 -8.58
CA LEU A 122 7.38 16.41 -8.87
C LEU A 122 7.76 15.71 -10.17
N GLY A 123 7.06 14.63 -10.55
CA GLY A 123 7.21 13.95 -11.82
C GLY A 123 6.52 14.66 -13.00
N TYR A 124 6.15 15.93 -12.85
CA TYR A 124 5.47 16.72 -13.90
C TYR A 124 4.19 16.06 -14.44
N LYS A 125 3.53 15.25 -13.61
CA LYS A 125 2.34 14.46 -13.98
C LYS A 125 2.59 13.46 -15.13
N VAL A 126 3.83 13.06 -15.35
CA VAL A 126 4.14 11.93 -16.22
C VAL A 126 3.63 10.67 -15.55
N THR A 127 2.94 9.82 -16.30
CA THR A 127 2.45 8.55 -15.80
C THR A 127 3.54 7.49 -15.94
N ASN A 128 3.95 6.90 -14.83
CA ASN A 128 4.78 5.70 -14.80
C ASN A 128 3.85 4.50 -14.65
N VAL A 129 4.02 3.49 -15.47
CA VAL A 129 3.26 2.23 -15.41
C VAL A 129 4.24 1.11 -15.11
N ILE A 130 3.95 0.33 -14.10
CA ILE A 130 4.78 -0.79 -13.64
C ILE A 130 3.88 -2.03 -13.58
N ASP A 131 4.31 -3.12 -14.16
CA ASP A 131 3.67 -4.42 -13.98
C ASP A 131 4.28 -5.19 -12.80
N ILE A 132 3.60 -6.25 -12.36
CA ILE A 132 4.03 -7.00 -11.17
C ILE A 132 5.36 -7.73 -11.41
N GLU A 133 5.61 -8.20 -12.64
CA GLU A 133 6.84 -8.91 -12.99
C GLU A 133 8.03 -7.95 -12.92
N GLU A 134 7.89 -6.74 -13.49
CA GLU A 134 8.89 -5.67 -13.40
C GLU A 134 9.13 -5.23 -11.96
N ALA A 135 8.07 -5.12 -11.15
CA ALA A 135 8.20 -4.78 -9.73
C ALA A 135 8.99 -5.84 -8.96
N VAL A 136 8.77 -7.12 -9.21
CA VAL A 136 9.52 -8.23 -8.59
C VAL A 136 10.98 -8.21 -9.03
N GLU A 137 11.25 -8.13 -10.34
CA GLU A 137 12.62 -8.12 -10.89
C GLU A 137 13.45 -6.94 -10.37
N SER A 138 12.86 -5.75 -10.30
CA SER A 138 13.54 -4.55 -9.78
C SER A 138 13.92 -4.70 -8.31
N ASN A 139 13.10 -5.40 -7.54
CA ASN A 139 13.35 -5.66 -6.14
C ASN A 139 14.44 -6.69 -5.88
N ASP A 140 14.40 -7.82 -6.57
CA ASP A 140 15.41 -8.88 -6.42
C ASP A 140 16.83 -8.36 -6.66
N SER A 141 16.96 -7.38 -7.54
CA SER A 141 18.25 -6.73 -7.82
C SER A 141 18.75 -5.79 -6.72
N MET A 142 17.85 -5.25 -5.90
CA MET A 142 18.15 -4.26 -4.86
C MET A 142 18.37 -4.86 -3.48
N TYR A 143 17.92 -6.10 -3.25
CA TYR A 143 18.01 -6.76 -1.95
C TYR A 143 19.18 -7.75 -1.89
N ASN A 144 20.13 -7.43 -1.03
CA ASN A 144 21.18 -8.34 -0.61
C ASN A 144 20.65 -9.33 0.45
N GLU A 145 21.36 -10.45 0.62
CA GLU A 145 21.14 -11.53 1.60
C GLU A 145 20.92 -11.09 3.07
N LYS A 146 21.09 -9.78 3.36
CA LYS A 146 20.90 -9.20 4.70
C LYS A 146 19.45 -9.13 5.18
N PHE A 147 18.49 -9.31 4.27
CA PHE A 147 17.05 -9.18 4.55
C PHE A 147 16.34 -10.53 4.51
N SER A 148 16.62 -11.41 5.47
CA SER A 148 16.11 -12.79 5.47
C SER A 148 14.58 -12.93 5.36
N ASP A 149 13.82 -11.93 5.82
CA ASP A 149 12.34 -11.95 5.78
C ASP A 149 11.77 -10.96 4.74
N GLY A 150 12.62 -10.43 3.88
CA GLY A 150 12.27 -9.43 2.90
C GLY A 150 12.00 -8.03 3.49
N PRO A 151 11.92 -7.01 2.62
CA PRO A 151 11.61 -5.64 2.99
C PRO A 151 10.14 -5.47 3.41
N TRP A 152 9.83 -4.33 4.05
CA TRP A 152 8.48 -4.04 4.52
C TRP A 152 7.39 -4.20 3.43
N TYR A 153 7.70 -3.90 2.20
CA TYR A 153 6.74 -3.92 1.10
C TYR A 153 6.45 -5.32 0.51
N VAL A 154 7.25 -6.33 0.82
CA VAL A 154 6.92 -7.74 0.50
C VAL A 154 6.38 -8.51 1.70
N ARG A 155 6.43 -7.94 2.91
CA ARG A 155 5.88 -8.56 4.11
C ARG A 155 4.37 -8.35 4.19
N PRO A 156 3.60 -9.38 4.59
CA PRO A 156 2.14 -9.29 4.70
C PRO A 156 1.65 -8.55 5.95
N ASP A 157 2.55 -8.14 6.86
CA ASP A 157 2.24 -7.38 8.07
C ASP A 157 1.87 -5.90 7.75
N ALA A 158 1.43 -5.16 8.77
CA ALA A 158 1.09 -3.75 8.65
C ALA A 158 2.30 -2.79 8.73
N GLY A 159 3.53 -3.32 8.76
CA GLY A 159 4.76 -2.53 8.77
C GLY A 159 5.03 -1.85 7.43
N PHE A 160 5.70 -0.69 7.47
CA PHE A 160 6.01 0.14 6.30
C PHE A 160 7.38 0.80 6.38
N THR A 161 8.24 0.36 7.32
CA THR A 161 9.56 0.93 7.55
C THR A 161 10.57 -0.15 7.86
N ASP A 162 11.75 -0.04 7.26
CA ASP A 162 12.95 -0.77 7.64
C ASP A 162 14.06 0.25 7.91
N ILE A 163 14.73 0.16 9.05
CA ILE A 163 15.76 1.13 9.46
C ILE A 163 17.10 0.43 9.56
N LEU A 164 18.11 0.96 8.88
CA LEU A 164 19.49 0.53 9.07
C LEU A 164 20.12 1.33 10.20
N THR A 165 20.58 0.63 11.23
CA THR A 165 21.39 1.21 12.31
C THR A 165 22.82 0.71 12.19
N THR A 166 23.78 1.58 12.50
CA THR A 166 25.19 1.22 12.52
C THR A 166 25.69 1.36 13.95
N GLN A 167 25.98 0.25 14.62
CA GLN A 167 26.64 0.23 15.91
C GLN A 167 28.00 -0.46 15.78
N ASP A 168 29.06 0.24 16.16
CA ASP A 168 30.44 -0.28 16.17
C ASP A 168 30.91 -0.85 14.81
N GLY A 169 30.39 -0.35 13.69
CA GLY A 169 30.72 -0.78 12.33
C GLY A 169 29.86 -1.95 11.83
N ASP A 170 29.00 -2.52 12.67
CA ASP A 170 28.02 -3.53 12.25
C ASP A 170 26.73 -2.85 11.84
N VAL A 171 26.24 -3.21 10.65
CA VAL A 171 24.94 -2.73 10.13
C VAL A 171 23.84 -3.67 10.61
N THR A 172 22.93 -3.15 11.40
CA THR A 172 21.76 -3.89 11.87
C THR A 172 20.50 -3.30 11.26
N LEU A 173 19.63 -4.17 10.73
CA LEU A 173 18.31 -3.78 10.25
C LEU A 173 17.31 -3.88 11.41
N ILE A 174 16.61 -2.78 11.70
CA ILE A 174 15.45 -2.77 12.58
C ILE A 174 14.21 -2.80 11.69
N LYS A 175 13.38 -3.84 11.88
CA LYS A 175 12.12 -4.00 11.17
C LYS A 175 10.97 -3.45 12.03
N ASP A 176 10.21 -2.52 11.49
CA ASP A 176 8.94 -2.11 12.09
C ASP A 176 7.83 -3.09 11.66
N SER A 177 7.78 -4.24 12.34
CA SER A 177 6.76 -5.26 12.11
C SER A 177 5.54 -4.98 12.98
N LYS A 178 4.35 -4.95 12.38
CA LYS A 178 3.08 -4.67 13.07
C LYS A 178 2.03 -5.70 12.69
N ASP A 179 1.30 -6.18 13.69
CA ASP A 179 0.23 -7.14 13.49
C ASP A 179 -1.06 -6.42 13.04
N TRP A 180 -1.79 -7.01 12.08
CA TRP A 180 -3.09 -6.52 11.68
C TRP A 180 -4.15 -6.60 12.79
N GLY A 181 -3.93 -7.46 13.79
CA GLY A 181 -4.78 -7.55 14.97
C GLY A 181 -4.83 -6.27 15.79
N ASP A 182 -3.72 -5.51 15.83
CA ASP A 182 -3.66 -4.22 16.52
C ASP A 182 -4.60 -3.17 15.89
N TYR A 183 -5.04 -3.43 14.65
CA TYR A 183 -5.91 -2.54 13.87
C TYR A 183 -7.30 -3.13 13.59
N ASN A 184 -7.62 -4.29 14.20
CA ASN A 184 -8.86 -5.04 13.93
C ASN A 184 -9.04 -5.45 12.45
N LEU A 185 -7.95 -5.71 11.76
CA LEU A 185 -7.90 -6.09 10.34
C LEU A 185 -7.34 -7.50 10.12
N ASN A 186 -7.45 -8.38 11.13
CA ASN A 186 -7.11 -9.80 11.01
C ASN A 186 -8.14 -10.56 10.18
N TRP A 187 -7.68 -11.61 9.49
CA TRP A 187 -8.56 -12.52 8.74
C TRP A 187 -9.54 -13.28 9.63
N ASP A 188 -9.17 -13.55 10.88
CA ASP A 188 -9.91 -14.37 11.84
C ASP A 188 -10.84 -13.54 12.75
N TYR A 189 -10.99 -12.24 12.50
CA TYR A 189 -11.74 -11.33 13.36
C TYR A 189 -13.24 -11.66 13.43
N TYR A 190 -13.72 -12.57 12.58
CA TYR A 190 -15.11 -12.96 12.49
C TYR A 190 -15.29 -14.47 12.71
N ASP A 191 -14.92 -14.95 13.88
CA ASP A 191 -15.49 -16.19 14.38
C ASP A 191 -16.99 -15.99 14.66
N ASP A 192 -17.80 -17.03 14.44
CA ASP A 192 -19.28 -17.02 14.44
C ASP A 192 -19.95 -16.39 15.66
N GLU A 193 -19.21 -16.13 16.75
CA GLU A 193 -19.72 -15.47 17.96
C GLU A 193 -19.88 -13.95 17.83
N ASN A 194 -19.35 -13.30 16.79
CA ASN A 194 -19.38 -11.86 16.60
C ASN A 194 -20.32 -11.34 15.49
N ILE A 195 -21.18 -12.18 14.94
CA ILE A 195 -22.15 -11.76 13.91
C ILE A 195 -23.05 -10.62 14.40
N ASP A 196 -23.37 -10.57 15.69
CA ASP A 196 -24.13 -9.46 16.30
C ASP A 196 -23.38 -8.13 16.30
N SER A 197 -22.05 -8.16 16.21
CA SER A 197 -21.23 -6.94 16.11
C SER A 197 -21.20 -6.36 14.70
N LEU A 198 -21.37 -7.20 13.66
CA LEU A 198 -21.48 -6.77 12.26
C LEU A 198 -22.69 -5.87 12.02
N GLU A 199 -23.83 -6.16 12.64
CA GLU A 199 -25.02 -5.30 12.54
C GLU A 199 -24.81 -3.96 13.26
N LYS A 200 -24.09 -3.96 14.37
CA LYS A 200 -23.70 -2.71 15.06
C LYS A 200 -22.68 -1.91 14.27
N TYR A 201 -21.74 -2.58 13.58
CA TYR A 201 -20.73 -1.91 12.75
C TYR A 201 -21.36 -1.31 11.50
N LYS A 202 -22.28 -2.01 10.86
CA LYS A 202 -23.07 -1.49 9.73
C LYS A 202 -23.91 -0.27 10.13
N HIS A 203 -24.42 -0.22 11.35
CA HIS A 203 -25.22 0.92 11.86
C HIS A 203 -24.38 2.15 12.22
N ASN A 204 -23.13 1.97 12.69
CA ASN A 204 -22.27 3.08 13.08
C ASN A 204 -21.47 3.69 11.92
N ASN A 205 -21.21 2.92 10.85
CA ASN A 205 -20.46 3.36 9.66
C ASN A 205 -21.36 3.75 8.47
N GLN A 206 -22.67 3.95 8.68
CA GLN A 206 -23.57 4.53 7.66
C GLN A 206 -23.33 6.04 7.41
N LYS A 207 -22.19 6.60 7.79
CA LYS A 207 -21.72 7.85 7.22
C LYS A 207 -21.19 7.57 5.82
N GLU A 208 -22.12 7.68 4.85
CA GLU A 208 -21.88 7.88 3.43
C GLU A 208 -20.73 7.09 2.80
N ARG A 209 -20.78 5.74 2.87
CA ARG A 209 -19.99 4.94 1.94
C ARG A 209 -20.66 5.01 0.56
N TRP A 210 -19.92 5.51 -0.40
CA TRP A 210 -20.29 5.51 -1.80
C TRP A 210 -20.44 4.04 -2.25
N ILE A 211 -21.68 3.56 -2.41
CA ILE A 211 -21.96 2.29 -3.05
C ILE A 211 -21.98 2.58 -4.56
N PRO A 212 -21.11 1.97 -5.38
CA PRO A 212 -21.17 2.19 -6.81
C PRO A 212 -22.54 1.78 -7.35
N LEU A 213 -23.27 2.74 -7.86
CA LEU A 213 -24.55 2.52 -8.52
C LEU A 213 -24.27 1.76 -9.82
N ILE A 214 -24.61 0.48 -9.87
CA ILE A 214 -24.62 -0.27 -11.13
C ILE A 214 -25.78 0.28 -11.96
N ILE A 215 -25.49 1.20 -12.88
CA ILE A 215 -26.44 1.63 -13.88
C ILE A 215 -26.61 0.45 -14.85
N LYS A 216 -27.66 -0.33 -14.67
CA LYS A 216 -28.14 -1.24 -15.72
C LYS A 216 -28.57 -0.36 -16.89
N GLY A 217 -27.78 -0.36 -17.95
CA GLY A 217 -28.18 0.21 -19.21
C GLY A 217 -29.48 -0.44 -19.68
N GLY A 218 -30.57 0.30 -19.64
CA GLY A 218 -31.81 -0.12 -20.22
C GLY A 218 -31.65 -0.18 -21.74
N ALA A 219 -31.74 -1.37 -22.31
CA ALA A 219 -32.02 -1.51 -23.72
C ALA A 219 -33.42 -0.92 -23.96
N SER A 220 -33.49 0.17 -24.72
CA SER A 220 -34.76 0.64 -25.26
C SER A 220 -35.13 -0.28 -26.41
N ASP A 221 -36.10 -1.18 -26.19
CA ASP A 221 -36.84 -1.78 -27.26
C ASP A 221 -37.68 -0.67 -27.95
N ASN A 222 -37.27 -0.27 -29.12
CA ASN A 222 -38.14 0.42 -30.05
C ASN A 222 -38.60 -0.63 -31.06
N GLU A 223 -39.78 -1.20 -30.82
CA GLU A 223 -40.64 -1.67 -31.85
C GLU A 223 -41.29 -0.43 -32.49
N ASP A 224 -41.07 -0.27 -33.80
CA ASP A 224 -42.05 0.05 -34.85
C ASP A 224 -41.34 0.05 -36.24
#